data_796562eef89ea022e05c08375eaa76f8
#
_entry.id   796562eef89ea022e05c08375eaa76f8
#
_cell.length_a   1.000
_cell.length_b   1.000
_cell.length_c   1.000
_cell.angle_alpha   90.00
_cell.angle_beta   90.00
_cell.angle_gamma   90.00
#
_symmetry.space_group_name_H-M   'P 1'
#
loop_
_entity.id
_entity.type
_entity.pdbx_description
1 polymer ?
#
loop_
_entity_poly.entity_id
_entity_poly.type
_entity_poly.pdbx_seq_one_letter_code
_entity_poly.pdbx_strand_id
1 'polypeptide(L)'
;ERFMERYAPNVKDLAGRDVVARSMVLEILEGRGCGEKNDHIFLKLDHLGADVLNSKLPGICELSRTFAHVDPIYEPIPVVPTCHYMMGGTPTNVNGQAFTRINDEDKLIPGLFSAGEAACVSVHGANRLGGNSLLDLVVFGRATGMHIQNELKSGGGVDSATRSDTVSYTHLRAHETGPY
;
A
#
# COMPACT_ATOMS: atom_id res chain seq x y z
N GLU A 1 -17.89 19.57 11.80
CA GLU A 1 -17.89 20.19 10.46
C GLU A 1 -17.41 19.20 9.41
N ARG A 2 -18.00 19.25 8.19
CA ARG A 2 -17.59 18.42 7.05
C ARG A 2 -16.54 19.18 6.25
N PHE A 3 -15.27 19.03 6.60
CA PHE A 3 -14.18 19.82 6.03
C PHE A 3 -13.93 19.54 4.53
N MET A 4 -14.30 18.36 4.01
CA MET A 4 -14.13 18.03 2.60
C MET A 4 -14.89 18.95 1.65
N GLU A 5 -15.90 19.65 2.12
CA GLU A 5 -16.61 20.66 1.31
C GLU A 5 -15.73 21.85 0.91
N ARG A 6 -14.64 22.13 1.67
CA ARG A 6 -13.62 23.15 1.31
C ARG A 6 -12.66 22.67 0.22
N TYR A 7 -12.31 21.40 0.22
CA TYR A 7 -11.29 20.85 -0.67
C TYR A 7 -11.85 20.24 -1.95
N ALA A 8 -13.05 19.68 -1.88
CA ALA A 8 -13.71 19.01 -2.99
C ALA A 8 -15.22 19.27 -2.99
N PRO A 9 -15.67 20.50 -3.28
CA PRO A 9 -17.07 20.90 -3.10
C PRO A 9 -18.08 20.08 -3.90
N ASN A 10 -17.66 19.52 -5.04
CA ASN A 10 -18.54 18.74 -5.92
C ASN A 10 -18.76 17.30 -5.42
N VAL A 11 -17.71 16.64 -4.96
CA VAL A 11 -17.72 15.22 -4.56
C VAL A 11 -17.66 15.02 -3.06
N LYS A 12 -17.26 16.05 -2.31
CA LYS A 12 -17.19 16.06 -0.84
C LYS A 12 -16.45 14.85 -0.28
N ASP A 13 -17.06 14.14 0.65
CA ASP A 13 -16.49 12.94 1.30
C ASP A 13 -16.30 11.74 0.34
N LEU A 14 -16.84 11.82 -0.88
CA LEU A 14 -16.65 10.82 -1.94
C LEU A 14 -15.44 11.13 -2.85
N ALA A 15 -14.62 12.11 -2.50
CA ALA A 15 -13.37 12.38 -3.20
C ALA A 15 -12.41 11.17 -3.13
N GLY A 16 -11.43 11.13 -4.04
CA GLY A 16 -10.41 10.10 -4.04
C GLY A 16 -9.66 10.02 -2.70
N ARG A 17 -9.25 8.83 -2.29
CA ARG A 17 -8.59 8.60 -0.98
C ARG A 17 -7.36 9.47 -0.76
N ASP A 18 -6.58 9.70 -1.80
CA ASP A 18 -5.40 10.57 -1.76
C ASP A 18 -5.76 12.05 -1.50
N VAL A 19 -6.86 12.52 -2.08
CA VAL A 19 -7.38 13.88 -1.85
C VAL A 19 -7.87 14.00 -0.41
N VAL A 20 -8.66 13.03 0.06
CA VAL A 20 -9.16 13.03 1.45
C VAL A 20 -8.01 12.99 2.45
N ALA A 21 -7.05 12.08 2.29
CA ALA A 21 -5.90 11.94 3.18
C ALA A 21 -5.07 13.24 3.25
N ARG A 22 -4.80 13.87 2.10
CA ARG A 22 -4.10 15.17 2.03
C ARG A 22 -4.87 16.28 2.75
N SER A 23 -6.18 16.34 2.53
CA SER A 23 -7.05 17.32 3.17
C SER A 23 -7.07 17.14 4.70
N MET A 24 -7.09 15.90 5.19
CA MET A 24 -7.01 15.59 6.62
C MET A 24 -5.69 16.11 7.23
N VAL A 25 -4.56 15.88 6.55
CA VAL A 25 -3.25 16.39 7.00
C VAL A 25 -3.26 17.91 7.06
N LEU A 26 -3.81 18.59 6.05
CA LEU A 26 -3.90 20.05 6.03
C LEU A 26 -4.76 20.59 7.17
N GLU A 27 -5.89 19.97 7.47
CA GLU A 27 -6.73 20.36 8.62
C GLU A 27 -5.97 20.24 9.95
N ILE A 28 -5.22 19.15 10.12
CA ILE A 28 -4.41 18.94 11.33
C ILE A 28 -3.28 19.99 11.43
N LEU A 29 -2.52 20.20 10.34
CA LEU A 29 -1.39 21.16 10.31
C LEU A 29 -1.84 22.62 10.52
N GLU A 30 -3.04 22.98 10.07
CA GLU A 30 -3.61 24.31 10.25
C GLU A 30 -4.33 24.47 11.59
N GLY A 31 -4.23 23.50 12.51
CA GLY A 31 -4.78 23.55 13.85
C GLY A 31 -6.30 23.32 13.93
N ARG A 32 -6.92 22.78 12.88
CA ARG A 32 -8.34 22.41 12.86
C ARG A 32 -8.57 20.90 13.07
N GLY A 33 -7.55 20.19 13.54
CA GLY A 33 -7.69 18.82 14.02
C GLY A 33 -8.64 18.69 15.20
N CYS A 34 -8.93 17.46 15.57
CA CYS A 34 -9.82 17.12 16.68
C CYS A 34 -9.02 16.64 17.90
N GLY A 35 -9.70 16.55 19.06
CA GLY A 35 -9.11 16.15 20.33
C GLY A 35 -8.27 17.25 20.99
N GLU A 36 -7.75 16.96 22.16
CA GLU A 36 -6.97 17.92 22.96
C GLU A 36 -5.67 18.35 22.28
N LYS A 37 -5.08 17.46 21.44
CA LYS A 37 -3.82 17.68 20.74
C LYS A 37 -3.98 18.20 19.32
N ASN A 38 -5.22 18.28 18.82
CA ASN A 38 -5.52 18.63 17.41
C ASN A 38 -4.78 17.75 16.38
N ASP A 39 -4.57 16.47 16.70
CA ASP A 39 -3.70 15.55 15.96
C ASP A 39 -4.43 14.51 15.10
N HIS A 40 -5.77 14.54 15.08
CA HIS A 40 -6.59 13.60 14.33
C HIS A 40 -7.85 14.26 13.76
N ILE A 41 -8.59 13.50 12.95
CA ILE A 41 -9.89 13.86 12.41
C ILE A 41 -10.92 12.82 12.89
N PHE A 42 -12.18 13.19 13.01
CA PHE A 42 -13.26 12.27 13.36
C PHE A 42 -13.94 11.67 12.13
N LEU A 43 -13.98 10.34 12.07
CA LEU A 43 -14.82 9.59 11.13
C LEU A 43 -16.17 9.31 11.79
N LYS A 44 -17.23 9.95 11.32
CA LYS A 44 -18.60 9.83 11.85
C LYS A 44 -19.39 8.78 11.06
N LEU A 45 -19.81 7.72 11.72
CA LEU A 45 -20.56 6.60 11.13
C LEU A 45 -21.91 6.32 11.79
N ASP A 46 -22.21 6.90 12.96
CA ASP A 46 -23.42 6.70 13.74
C ASP A 46 -24.73 6.95 12.97
N HIS A 47 -24.69 7.85 11.97
CA HIS A 47 -25.84 8.14 11.08
C HIS A 47 -26.28 6.93 10.23
N LEU A 48 -25.46 5.90 10.09
CA LEU A 48 -25.79 4.67 9.34
C LEU A 48 -26.66 3.70 10.14
N GLY A 49 -26.65 3.81 11.47
CA GLY A 49 -27.36 2.95 12.39
C GLY A 49 -26.64 1.63 12.68
N ALA A 50 -26.98 1.02 13.82
CA ALA A 50 -26.32 -0.17 14.34
C ALA A 50 -26.41 -1.38 13.41
N ASP A 51 -27.56 -1.61 12.77
CA ASP A 51 -27.75 -2.77 11.88
C ASP A 51 -26.84 -2.72 10.65
N VAL A 52 -26.69 -1.53 10.05
CA VAL A 52 -25.80 -1.34 8.89
C VAL A 52 -24.35 -1.49 9.32
N LEU A 53 -23.94 -0.86 10.42
CA LEU A 53 -22.56 -0.94 10.91
C LEU A 53 -22.17 -2.39 11.25
N ASN A 54 -22.99 -3.12 11.98
CA ASN A 54 -22.69 -4.49 12.36
C ASN A 54 -22.70 -5.46 11.17
N SER A 55 -23.55 -5.23 10.16
CA SER A 55 -23.65 -6.12 8.99
C SER A 55 -22.64 -5.79 7.88
N LYS A 56 -22.32 -4.52 7.65
CA LYS A 56 -21.47 -4.07 6.52
C LYS A 56 -20.05 -3.74 6.93
N LEU A 57 -19.83 -3.31 8.19
CA LEU A 57 -18.54 -2.84 8.68
C LEU A 57 -18.13 -3.50 10.01
N PRO A 58 -18.32 -4.83 10.19
CA PRO A 58 -18.02 -5.48 11.46
C PRO A 58 -16.57 -5.31 11.90
N GLY A 59 -15.61 -5.44 10.94
CA GLY A 59 -14.18 -5.25 11.22
C GLY A 59 -13.82 -3.83 11.67
N ILE A 60 -14.45 -2.81 11.10
CA ILE A 60 -14.24 -1.41 11.53
C ILE A 60 -14.78 -1.21 12.95
N CYS A 61 -15.94 -1.77 13.26
CA CYS A 61 -16.52 -1.72 14.61
C CYS A 61 -15.61 -2.42 15.63
N GLU A 62 -15.06 -3.56 15.31
CA GLU A 62 -14.13 -4.30 16.16
C GLU A 62 -12.83 -3.52 16.39
N LEU A 63 -12.20 -3.02 15.32
CA LEU A 63 -10.97 -2.24 15.40
C LEU A 63 -11.15 -0.97 16.23
N SER A 64 -12.24 -0.23 16.04
CA SER A 64 -12.48 1.00 16.79
C SER A 64 -12.72 0.75 18.28
N ARG A 65 -13.45 -0.31 18.64
CA ARG A 65 -13.63 -0.70 20.05
C ARG A 65 -12.33 -1.17 20.69
N THR A 66 -11.53 -1.95 19.96
CA THR A 66 -10.29 -2.54 20.48
C THR A 66 -9.17 -1.51 20.64
N PHE A 67 -8.92 -0.70 19.62
CA PHE A 67 -7.75 0.17 19.59
C PHE A 67 -8.04 1.64 19.92
N ALA A 68 -9.21 2.16 19.55
CA ALA A 68 -9.60 3.53 19.86
C ALA A 68 -10.49 3.63 21.10
N HIS A 69 -10.97 2.50 21.64
CA HIS A 69 -11.90 2.42 22.76
C HIS A 69 -13.21 3.21 22.53
N VAL A 70 -13.64 3.26 21.26
CA VAL A 70 -14.81 3.99 20.80
C VAL A 70 -15.81 3.03 20.16
N ASP A 71 -17.08 3.13 20.48
CA ASP A 71 -18.14 2.41 19.77
C ASP A 71 -18.70 3.29 18.63
N PRO A 72 -18.45 2.93 17.37
CA PRO A 72 -18.82 3.74 16.20
C PRO A 72 -20.35 3.85 15.99
N ILE A 73 -21.14 3.08 16.74
CA ILE A 73 -22.60 3.22 16.75
C ILE A 73 -23.02 4.52 17.45
N TYR A 74 -22.23 4.98 18.42
CA TYR A 74 -22.58 6.12 19.28
C TYR A 74 -21.61 7.28 19.16
N GLU A 75 -20.34 7.01 18.84
CA GLU A 75 -19.26 7.99 18.87
C GLU A 75 -18.44 7.99 17.60
N PRO A 76 -17.88 9.12 17.17
CA PRO A 76 -17.01 9.17 16.00
C PRO A 76 -15.65 8.55 16.28
N ILE A 77 -15.09 7.87 15.30
CA ILE A 77 -13.78 7.21 15.37
C ILE A 77 -12.67 8.24 15.13
N PRO A 78 -11.66 8.37 16.02
CA PRO A 78 -10.48 9.17 15.73
C PRO A 78 -9.62 8.48 14.66
N VAL A 79 -9.27 9.19 13.59
CA VAL A 79 -8.50 8.67 12.48
C VAL A 79 -7.41 9.64 12.05
N VAL A 80 -6.26 9.10 11.62
CA VAL A 80 -5.18 9.86 11.02
C VAL A 80 -4.75 9.20 9.71
N PRO A 81 -4.35 9.97 8.69
CA PRO A 81 -3.78 9.43 7.48
C PRO A 81 -2.44 8.75 7.78
N THR A 82 -2.25 7.55 7.27
CA THR A 82 -0.98 6.81 7.34
C THR A 82 -0.58 6.32 5.95
N CYS A 83 0.71 6.02 5.77
CA CYS A 83 1.19 5.39 4.55
C CYS A 83 0.49 4.04 4.38
N HIS A 84 -0.01 3.77 3.17
CA HIS A 84 -0.73 2.54 2.88
C HIS A 84 -0.07 1.73 1.75
N TYR A 85 0.30 2.38 0.65
CA TYR A 85 0.89 1.75 -0.53
C TYR A 85 1.84 2.73 -1.23
N MET A 86 2.97 2.21 -1.66
CA MET A 86 3.93 3.00 -2.45
C MET A 86 3.75 2.70 -3.94
N MET A 87 3.28 3.70 -4.69
CA MET A 87 3.31 3.64 -6.15
C MET A 87 4.72 3.97 -6.62
N GLY A 88 5.21 3.22 -7.61
CA GLY A 88 6.59 3.29 -8.06
C GLY A 88 7.40 2.09 -7.58
N GLY A 89 8.71 2.24 -7.42
CA GLY A 89 9.61 1.15 -7.05
C GLY A 89 10.67 0.87 -8.10
N THR A 90 11.24 -0.31 -8.08
CA THR A 90 12.22 -0.76 -9.09
C THR A 90 11.57 -0.85 -10.45
N PRO A 91 12.05 -0.10 -11.48
CA PRO A 91 11.51 -0.21 -12.83
C PRO A 91 11.67 -1.63 -13.37
N THR A 92 10.57 -2.22 -13.84
CA THR A 92 10.57 -3.58 -14.41
C THR A 92 9.75 -3.66 -15.68
N ASN A 93 10.10 -4.61 -16.53
CA ASN A 93 9.25 -5.01 -17.62
C ASN A 93 8.15 -5.98 -17.13
N VAL A 94 7.28 -6.43 -18.02
CA VAL A 94 6.17 -7.34 -17.72
C VAL A 94 6.60 -8.72 -17.20
N ASN A 95 7.85 -9.09 -17.38
CA ASN A 95 8.45 -10.32 -16.87
C ASN A 95 9.16 -10.14 -15.52
N GLY A 96 9.04 -8.96 -14.93
CA GLY A 96 9.68 -8.63 -13.66
C GLY A 96 11.18 -8.38 -13.72
N GLN A 97 11.78 -8.36 -14.91
CA GLN A 97 13.19 -8.05 -15.08
C GLN A 97 13.42 -6.56 -14.81
N ALA A 98 14.31 -6.25 -13.87
CA ALA A 98 14.67 -4.87 -13.57
C ALA A 98 15.49 -4.25 -14.72
N PHE A 99 15.26 -2.97 -14.96
CA PHE A 99 16.03 -2.21 -15.91
C PHE A 99 16.44 -0.84 -15.37
N THR A 100 17.46 -0.26 -15.99
CA THR A 100 17.86 1.13 -15.79
C THR A 100 17.79 1.87 -17.11
N ARG A 101 17.60 3.18 -17.08
CA ARG A 101 17.53 4.02 -18.27
C ARG A 101 18.87 4.70 -18.50
N ILE A 102 19.50 4.41 -19.63
CA ILE A 102 20.78 5.00 -20.04
C ILE A 102 20.65 5.53 -21.46
N ASN A 103 20.87 6.83 -21.66
CA ASN A 103 20.76 7.50 -22.95
C ASN A 103 19.39 7.28 -23.63
N ASP A 104 18.31 7.41 -22.84
CA ASP A 104 16.93 7.17 -23.27
C ASP A 104 16.58 5.73 -23.71
N GLU A 105 17.46 4.77 -23.48
CA GLU A 105 17.22 3.35 -23.71
C GLU A 105 17.08 2.60 -22.40
N ASP A 106 16.12 1.68 -22.33
CA ASP A 106 15.93 0.79 -21.19
C ASP A 106 16.91 -0.39 -21.29
N LYS A 107 17.83 -0.49 -20.33
CA LYS A 107 18.83 -1.57 -20.27
C LYS A 107 18.51 -2.50 -19.11
N LEU A 108 18.27 -3.77 -19.44
CA LEU A 108 18.03 -4.81 -18.44
C LEU A 108 19.25 -4.99 -17.53
N ILE A 109 18.99 -5.21 -16.24
CA ILE A 109 20.00 -5.57 -15.25
C ILE A 109 19.95 -7.10 -15.12
N PRO A 110 20.94 -7.83 -15.63
CA PRO A 110 20.94 -9.29 -15.63
C PRO A 110 20.83 -9.86 -14.21
N GLY A 111 19.92 -10.82 -14.03
CA GLY A 111 19.73 -11.52 -12.75
C GLY A 111 18.96 -10.73 -11.68
N LEU A 112 18.55 -9.48 -11.95
CA LEU A 112 17.74 -8.69 -11.01
C LEU A 112 16.28 -8.69 -11.44
N PHE A 113 15.41 -9.11 -10.49
CA PHE A 113 13.97 -9.18 -10.68
C PHE A 113 13.25 -8.49 -9.53
N SER A 114 12.08 -7.91 -9.82
CA SER A 114 11.17 -7.37 -8.83
C SER A 114 9.73 -7.52 -9.30
N ALA A 115 8.80 -7.75 -8.38
CA ALA A 115 7.36 -7.87 -8.67
C ALA A 115 6.52 -7.34 -7.52
N GLY A 116 5.27 -6.96 -7.78
CA GLY A 116 4.36 -6.42 -6.79
C GLY A 116 4.74 -5.01 -6.33
N GLU A 117 4.42 -4.65 -5.10
CA GLU A 117 4.59 -3.28 -4.58
C GLU A 117 6.04 -2.75 -4.66
N ALA A 118 7.04 -3.64 -4.58
CA ALA A 118 8.45 -3.25 -4.71
C ALA A 118 8.86 -2.90 -6.15
N ALA A 119 8.05 -3.28 -7.14
CA ALA A 119 8.31 -3.07 -8.56
C ALA A 119 7.49 -1.92 -9.13
N CYS A 120 7.99 -1.34 -10.20
CA CYS A 120 7.26 -0.37 -11.03
C CYS A 120 7.13 -0.89 -12.46
N VAL A 121 6.09 -1.67 -12.71
CA VAL A 121 5.70 -2.10 -14.07
C VAL A 121 4.77 -1.08 -14.75
N SER A 122 4.56 0.08 -14.11
CA SER A 122 3.78 1.24 -14.60
C SER A 122 2.27 1.03 -14.72
N VAL A 123 1.71 0.04 -14.02
CA VAL A 123 0.25 -0.24 -14.08
C VAL A 123 -0.59 0.60 -13.13
N HIS A 124 0.01 1.26 -12.16
CA HIS A 124 -0.70 2.02 -11.13
C HIS A 124 -0.71 3.53 -11.36
N GLY A 125 0.18 4.05 -12.21
CA GLY A 125 0.36 5.49 -12.37
C GLY A 125 0.74 6.17 -11.05
N ALA A 126 0.17 7.33 -10.79
CA ALA A 126 0.40 8.09 -9.56
C ALA A 126 -0.49 7.65 -8.39
N ASN A 127 -1.57 6.92 -8.64
CA ASN A 127 -2.54 6.50 -7.62
C ASN A 127 -3.19 5.16 -7.98
N ARG A 128 -2.85 4.12 -7.22
CA ARG A 128 -3.36 2.76 -7.42
C ARG A 128 -4.86 2.68 -7.16
N LEU A 129 -5.59 2.03 -8.07
CA LEU A 129 -7.00 1.71 -7.85
C LEU A 129 -7.18 0.66 -6.75
N GLY A 130 -8.27 0.77 -6.01
CA GLY A 130 -8.62 -0.16 -4.94
C GLY A 130 -8.65 -1.62 -5.43
N GLY A 131 -8.06 -2.54 -4.65
CA GLY A 131 -7.96 -3.96 -4.98
C GLY A 131 -6.81 -4.35 -5.92
N ASN A 132 -6.29 -3.43 -6.73
CA ASN A 132 -5.27 -3.75 -7.75
C ASN A 132 -3.90 -4.13 -7.18
N SER A 133 -3.64 -3.88 -5.90
CA SER A 133 -2.40 -4.36 -5.25
C SER A 133 -2.31 -5.88 -5.31
N LEU A 134 -3.37 -6.59 -4.94
CA LEU A 134 -3.39 -8.05 -4.96
C LEU A 134 -3.29 -8.60 -6.38
N LEU A 135 -3.92 -7.95 -7.36
CA LEU A 135 -3.82 -8.35 -8.77
C LEU A 135 -2.39 -8.20 -9.28
N ASP A 136 -1.72 -7.09 -8.97
CA ASP A 136 -0.33 -6.84 -9.32
C ASP A 136 0.58 -7.95 -8.77
N LEU A 137 0.48 -8.25 -7.47
CA LEU A 137 1.26 -9.30 -6.80
C LEU A 137 1.10 -10.66 -7.50
N VAL A 138 -0.13 -11.06 -7.80
CA VAL A 138 -0.42 -12.37 -8.40
C VAL A 138 0.01 -12.43 -9.86
N VAL A 139 -0.34 -11.43 -10.66
CA VAL A 139 -0.09 -11.42 -12.11
C VAL A 139 1.40 -11.32 -12.40
N PHE A 140 2.07 -10.30 -11.87
CA PHE A 140 3.48 -10.08 -12.17
C PHE A 140 4.40 -10.98 -11.36
N GLY A 141 4.03 -11.40 -10.15
CA GLY A 141 4.75 -12.43 -9.42
C GLY A 141 4.76 -13.76 -10.16
N ARG A 142 3.63 -14.17 -10.74
CA ARG A 142 3.54 -15.36 -11.59
C ARG A 142 4.35 -15.21 -12.88
N ALA A 143 4.21 -14.09 -13.57
CA ALA A 143 4.94 -13.82 -14.82
C ALA A 143 6.46 -13.86 -14.59
N THR A 144 6.94 -13.24 -13.54
CA THR A 144 8.36 -13.26 -13.12
C THR A 144 8.84 -14.68 -12.83
N GLY A 145 8.09 -15.44 -12.04
CA GLY A 145 8.43 -16.82 -11.71
C GLY A 145 8.50 -17.73 -12.93
N MET A 146 7.56 -17.60 -13.87
CA MET A 146 7.58 -18.35 -15.14
C MET A 146 8.76 -17.94 -16.03
N HIS A 147 9.09 -16.66 -16.09
CA HIS A 147 10.22 -16.17 -16.86
C HIS A 147 11.54 -16.72 -16.31
N ILE A 148 11.78 -16.61 -15.00
CA ILE A 148 12.96 -17.18 -14.32
C ILE A 148 13.07 -18.68 -14.57
N GLN A 149 11.96 -19.42 -14.44
CA GLN A 149 11.96 -20.85 -14.71
C GLN A 149 12.39 -21.19 -16.15
N ASN A 150 11.94 -20.41 -17.12
CA ASN A 150 12.29 -20.61 -18.53
C ASN A 150 13.75 -20.26 -18.80
N GLU A 151 14.27 -19.18 -18.24
CA GLU A 151 15.69 -18.81 -18.34
C GLU A 151 16.59 -19.90 -17.77
N LEU A 152 16.27 -20.43 -16.58
CA LEU A 152 17.02 -21.52 -15.96
C LEU A 152 17.02 -22.80 -16.80
N LYS A 153 15.88 -23.14 -17.43
CA LYS A 153 15.76 -24.31 -18.29
C LYS A 153 16.56 -24.16 -19.61
N SER A 154 16.67 -22.93 -20.14
CA SER A 154 17.41 -22.65 -21.36
C SER A 154 18.94 -22.53 -21.15
N GLY A 155 19.44 -22.79 -19.97
CA GLY A 155 20.87 -22.74 -19.66
C GLY A 155 21.42 -21.35 -19.34
N GLY A 156 20.54 -20.38 -19.13
CA GLY A 156 20.89 -19.07 -18.54
C GLY A 156 21.27 -19.28 -17.07
N GLY A 157 22.49 -19.73 -16.80
CA GLY A 157 22.93 -20.06 -15.47
C GLY A 157 23.13 -18.80 -14.62
N VAL A 158 22.50 -18.74 -13.46
CA VAL A 158 22.98 -17.95 -12.34
C VAL A 158 24.30 -18.58 -11.90
N ASP A 159 25.37 -17.82 -11.93
CA ASP A 159 26.70 -18.30 -11.53
C ASP A 159 26.63 -18.95 -10.14
N SER A 160 27.11 -20.18 -10.00
CA SER A 160 26.94 -20.99 -8.80
C SER A 160 27.61 -20.39 -7.54
N ALA A 161 28.54 -19.47 -7.73
CA ALA A 161 29.21 -18.76 -6.63
C ALA A 161 28.28 -17.79 -5.87
N THR A 162 27.27 -17.22 -6.53
CA THR A 162 26.35 -16.23 -5.92
C THR A 162 25.26 -16.89 -5.09
N ARG A 163 25.05 -18.19 -5.25
CA ARG A 163 23.92 -18.91 -4.61
C ARG A 163 24.14 -19.23 -3.13
N SER A 164 25.38 -19.46 -2.70
CA SER A 164 25.66 -19.81 -1.31
C SER A 164 25.62 -18.60 -0.37
N ASP A 165 26.09 -17.44 -0.81
CA ASP A 165 26.19 -16.25 0.02
C ASP A 165 24.82 -15.58 0.25
N THR A 166 23.94 -15.58 -0.76
CA THR A 166 22.61 -14.98 -0.66
C THR A 166 21.67 -15.79 0.25
N VAL A 167 21.75 -17.11 0.21
CA VAL A 167 20.92 -17.99 1.07
C VAL A 167 21.37 -17.90 2.53
N SER A 168 22.66 -17.80 2.80
CA SER A 168 23.20 -17.59 4.16
C SER A 168 22.72 -16.30 4.79
N TYR A 169 22.65 -15.20 4.03
CA TYR A 169 22.22 -13.89 4.51
C TYR A 169 20.72 -13.82 4.83
N THR A 170 19.88 -14.50 4.04
CA THR A 170 18.43 -14.52 4.24
C THR A 170 18.03 -15.35 5.46
N HIS A 171 18.73 -16.44 5.74
CA HIS A 171 18.48 -17.28 6.93
C HIS A 171 18.91 -16.61 8.23
N LEU A 172 20.01 -15.86 8.26
CA LEU A 172 20.46 -15.13 9.43
C LEU A 172 19.48 -14.03 9.87
N ARG A 173 18.88 -13.29 8.93
CA ARG A 173 17.89 -12.25 9.26
C ARG A 173 16.51 -12.79 9.66
N ALA A 174 16.08 -13.93 9.15
CA ALA A 174 14.79 -14.52 9.52
C ALA A 174 14.78 -15.03 10.98
N HIS A 175 15.93 -15.28 11.59
CA HIS A 175 16.05 -15.69 13.00
C HIS A 175 16.19 -14.51 13.97
N GLU A 176 16.45 -13.29 13.50
CA GLU A 176 16.63 -12.10 14.35
C GLU A 176 15.32 -11.37 14.65
N THR A 177 14.21 -11.67 13.95
CA THR A 177 12.89 -11.20 14.32
C THR A 177 12.29 -12.11 15.38
N GLY A 178 12.63 -11.85 16.64
CA GLY A 178 11.96 -12.46 17.78
C GLY A 178 10.48 -12.07 17.82
N PRO A 179 9.62 -12.83 18.50
CA PRO A 179 8.20 -12.54 18.59
C PRO A 179 8.00 -11.19 19.31
N TYR A 180 7.31 -10.28 18.63
CA TYR A 180 6.72 -9.11 19.27
C TYR A 180 5.43 -9.49 19.95
#